data_8360d6a0c8006334489d0603e0478d96
#
_entry.id   8360d6a0c8006334489d0603e0478d96
#
_cell.length_a   1.000
_cell.length_b   1.000
_cell.length_c   1.000
_cell.angle_alpha   90.00
_cell.angle_beta   90.00
_cell.angle_gamma   90.00
#
_symmetry.space_group_name_H-M   'P 1'
#
loop_
_entity.id
_entity.type
_entity.pdbx_description
1 polymer ?
#
loop_
_entity_poly.entity_id
_entity_poly.type
_entity_poly.pdbx_seq_one_letter_code
_entity_poly.pdbx_strand_id
1 'polypeptide(L)'
;MEDSRNLNIDAIAKYSANLPDVETVQILGLRPHPEAKTLCEQIQSNNLERIVIAGDMPGYFKPVFTKAMAMTGGNTNEIRLASFQEHGARGENAMDRAKAIVACASMGVPFALAAIPGGNPVNHATLIIGGGIAGIQSALEIANAGKQVYLVEQTGTIGGHMAMFDKTFPTLDCAACILTPKMVSVGQHEMIRLLTRSKVVAVTGKPGSYRVKIRQSARYVDINACVACNQCAEVCPVKVESEFDAGISLRKAIYIPFPQAVPNAYLVDETNCLYIQSEGKKCGACVKKCPKECIDLSETDRTIDIEVGNIIIATGYELLDVSKIEQYGYGVYPNVLTSLEFERLTNASGTTGGRIVTKTKRLNKKTQEEEWIFSPEGIPPRSVALIHCVGSRNKKYNPYCSRVCCMYSLKFAHLIKEKIPNVAVYEFYIDMRAFGKGYEEFAERIKQEGTFVVRGHTASVAMNNEQMIVRGEDIFNDRLVEFKVDMVVLAVGLIPAPGTEEISR
;
A
#
# COMPACT_ATOMS: atom_id res chain seq x y z
N MET A 1 26.40 18.69 -28.33
CA MET A 1 25.14 18.32 -29.02
C MET A 1 25.38 18.58 -30.51
N GLU A 2 26.00 17.62 -31.18
CA GLU A 2 26.10 17.63 -32.63
C GLU A 2 24.83 17.10 -33.20
N ASP A 3 24.22 17.93 -33.97
CA ASP A 3 22.84 17.93 -34.42
C ASP A 3 22.56 16.92 -35.52
N SER A 4 21.41 16.24 -35.45
CA SER A 4 20.73 15.61 -36.60
C SER A 4 20.40 16.61 -37.74
N ARG A 5 20.72 17.89 -37.58
CA ARG A 5 20.48 18.99 -38.55
C ARG A 5 21.18 18.82 -39.90
N ASN A 6 22.05 17.84 -40.07
CA ASN A 6 22.76 17.56 -41.31
C ASN A 6 22.19 16.41 -42.15
N LEU A 7 21.01 15.87 -41.78
CA LEU A 7 20.37 14.84 -42.57
C LEU A 7 19.67 15.47 -43.80
N ASN A 8 20.02 15.00 -44.98
CA ASN A 8 19.32 15.38 -46.21
C ASN A 8 18.03 14.56 -46.31
N ILE A 9 16.90 15.17 -45.90
CA ILE A 9 15.59 14.54 -45.85
C ILE A 9 15.10 14.14 -47.24
N ASP A 10 15.39 14.92 -48.27
CA ASP A 10 15.02 14.60 -49.67
C ASP A 10 15.75 13.33 -50.14
N ALA A 11 17.02 13.18 -49.80
CA ALA A 11 17.76 11.96 -50.10
C ALA A 11 17.26 10.73 -49.34
N ILE A 12 16.81 10.90 -48.10
CA ILE A 12 16.18 9.80 -47.33
C ILE A 12 14.81 9.48 -47.97
N ALA A 13 13.99 10.45 -48.30
CA ALA A 13 12.70 10.23 -48.94
C ALA A 13 12.84 9.51 -50.28
N LYS A 14 13.81 9.95 -51.14
CA LYS A 14 14.11 9.28 -52.41
C LYS A 14 14.57 7.83 -52.23
N TYR A 15 15.40 7.56 -51.20
CA TYR A 15 15.80 6.20 -50.82
C TYR A 15 14.58 5.37 -50.38
N SER A 16 13.74 5.93 -49.51
CA SER A 16 12.57 5.25 -48.96
C SER A 16 11.54 4.89 -50.05
N ALA A 17 11.36 5.71 -51.04
CA ALA A 17 10.47 5.46 -52.17
C ALA A 17 10.91 4.27 -53.09
N ASN A 18 12.16 3.82 -52.97
CA ASN A 18 12.66 2.65 -53.67
C ASN A 18 12.72 1.38 -52.79
N LEU A 19 12.22 1.44 -51.55
CA LEU A 19 12.13 0.25 -50.70
C LEU A 19 10.96 -0.64 -51.17
N PRO A 20 11.09 -1.97 -50.99
CA PRO A 20 9.98 -2.88 -51.27
C PRO A 20 8.74 -2.49 -50.45
N ASP A 21 7.56 -2.65 -51.09
CA ASP A 21 6.24 -2.44 -50.46
C ASP A 21 5.99 -1.02 -49.94
N VAL A 22 6.73 -0.01 -50.44
CA VAL A 22 6.49 1.42 -50.19
C VAL A 22 5.72 2.03 -51.37
N GLU A 23 4.44 2.31 -51.17
CA GLU A 23 3.56 2.87 -52.17
C GLU A 23 3.76 4.39 -52.38
N THR A 24 3.98 5.08 -51.25
CA THR A 24 4.12 6.55 -51.30
C THR A 24 5.01 7.09 -50.19
N VAL A 25 5.72 8.15 -50.43
CA VAL A 25 6.54 8.88 -49.44
C VAL A 25 6.18 10.35 -49.51
N GLN A 26 5.92 10.93 -48.36
CA GLN A 26 5.63 12.37 -48.23
C GLN A 26 6.56 13.01 -47.19
N ILE A 27 7.06 14.21 -47.51
CA ILE A 27 7.80 15.03 -46.56
C ILE A 27 6.81 16.03 -45.95
N LEU A 28 6.57 15.88 -44.64
CA LEU A 28 5.68 16.76 -43.90
C LEU A 28 6.51 17.79 -43.11
N GLY A 29 6.12 19.05 -43.20
CA GLY A 29 6.66 20.12 -42.36
C GLY A 29 6.04 20.08 -40.97
N LEU A 30 6.72 20.71 -40.00
CA LEU A 30 6.18 20.91 -38.67
C LEU A 30 4.94 21.82 -38.64
N ARG A 31 4.79 22.66 -39.63
CA ARG A 31 3.65 23.60 -39.78
C ARG A 31 3.27 23.75 -41.27
N PRO A 32 1.98 23.72 -41.60
CA PRO A 32 0.88 23.41 -40.67
C PRO A 32 0.93 21.96 -40.23
N HIS A 33 0.42 21.67 -38.99
CA HIS A 33 0.29 20.30 -38.49
C HIS A 33 -0.70 19.53 -39.38
N PRO A 34 -0.40 18.29 -39.80
CA PRO A 34 -1.29 17.53 -40.68
C PRO A 34 -2.65 17.28 -39.98
N GLU A 35 -3.72 17.37 -40.76
CA GLU A 35 -5.07 17.09 -40.26
C GLU A 35 -5.44 15.62 -40.45
N ALA A 36 -6.07 15.01 -39.42
CA ALA A 36 -6.45 13.60 -39.45
C ALA A 36 -7.41 13.26 -40.63
N LYS A 37 -8.28 14.21 -41.03
CA LYS A 37 -9.20 14.01 -42.16
C LYS A 37 -8.44 13.87 -43.47
N THR A 38 -7.51 14.78 -43.75
CA THR A 38 -6.69 14.78 -44.98
C THR A 38 -5.82 13.52 -45.05
N LEU A 39 -5.22 13.13 -43.92
CA LEU A 39 -4.46 11.88 -43.83
C LEU A 39 -5.35 10.64 -44.05
N CYS A 40 -6.56 10.62 -43.51
CA CYS A 40 -7.54 9.56 -43.76
C CYS A 40 -7.85 9.39 -45.25
N GLU A 41 -8.11 10.50 -45.96
CA GLU A 41 -8.36 10.50 -47.41
C GLU A 41 -7.16 9.95 -48.20
N GLN A 42 -5.93 10.31 -47.79
CA GLN A 42 -4.69 9.80 -48.42
C GLN A 42 -4.47 8.31 -48.12
N ILE A 43 -4.74 7.84 -46.94
CA ILE A 43 -4.63 6.42 -46.57
C ILE A 43 -5.60 5.59 -47.38
N GLN A 44 -6.84 6.04 -47.53
CA GLN A 44 -7.87 5.36 -48.32
C GLN A 44 -7.58 5.37 -49.83
N SER A 45 -7.22 6.55 -50.39
CA SER A 45 -6.97 6.68 -51.83
C SER A 45 -5.78 5.86 -52.33
N ASN A 46 -4.78 5.63 -51.46
CA ASN A 46 -3.61 4.81 -51.77
C ASN A 46 -3.68 3.39 -51.20
N ASN A 47 -4.81 3.00 -50.61
CA ASN A 47 -5.03 1.68 -49.98
C ASN A 47 -3.91 1.26 -49.03
N LEU A 48 -3.46 2.16 -48.16
CA LEU A 48 -2.33 1.93 -47.29
C LEU A 48 -2.73 1.08 -46.08
N GLU A 49 -2.02 -0.01 -45.87
CA GLU A 49 -2.20 -0.91 -44.70
C GLU A 49 -1.27 -0.54 -43.52
N ARG A 50 -0.12 0.07 -43.84
CA ARG A 50 0.91 0.43 -42.87
C ARG A 50 1.41 1.85 -43.08
N ILE A 51 1.74 2.52 -42.00
CA ILE A 51 2.33 3.86 -42.01
C ILE A 51 3.66 3.84 -41.22
N VAL A 52 4.70 4.41 -41.84
CA VAL A 52 5.97 4.68 -41.17
C VAL A 52 6.13 6.19 -41.01
N ILE A 53 6.26 6.65 -39.78
CA ILE A 53 6.55 8.05 -39.46
C ILE A 53 8.03 8.14 -39.13
N ALA A 54 8.80 8.79 -39.99
CA ALA A 54 10.25 8.93 -39.86
C ALA A 54 10.66 10.37 -39.54
N GLY A 55 11.63 10.54 -38.67
CA GLY A 55 12.16 11.87 -38.29
C GLY A 55 12.80 11.88 -36.91
N ASP A 56 13.17 13.06 -36.44
CA ASP A 56 13.78 13.20 -35.11
C ASP A 56 12.79 12.93 -33.96
N MET A 57 11.56 13.36 -34.13
CA MET A 57 10.47 13.22 -33.14
C MET A 57 9.20 12.63 -33.73
N PRO A 58 9.23 11.42 -34.30
CA PRO A 58 8.06 10.87 -35.01
C PRO A 58 6.89 10.61 -34.06
N GLY A 59 7.16 10.37 -32.75
CA GLY A 59 6.13 10.20 -31.73
C GLY A 59 5.20 11.40 -31.57
N TYR A 60 5.66 12.60 -31.89
CA TYR A 60 4.83 13.82 -31.85
C TYR A 60 3.66 13.75 -32.84
N PHE A 61 3.84 13.13 -33.99
CA PHE A 61 2.81 12.99 -35.02
C PHE A 61 1.96 11.72 -34.86
N LYS A 62 2.41 10.73 -34.07
CA LYS A 62 1.69 9.46 -33.90
C LYS A 62 0.19 9.63 -33.59
N PRO A 63 -0.25 10.54 -32.69
CA PRO A 63 -1.67 10.67 -32.35
C PRO A 63 -2.56 11.05 -33.56
N VAL A 64 -2.11 11.94 -34.42
CA VAL A 64 -2.91 12.35 -35.61
C VAL A 64 -2.99 11.24 -36.63
N PHE A 65 -1.91 10.49 -36.87
CA PHE A 65 -1.91 9.33 -37.76
C PHE A 65 -2.74 8.17 -37.17
N THR A 66 -2.69 7.95 -35.84
CA THR A 66 -3.56 6.97 -35.17
C THR A 66 -5.04 7.30 -35.40
N LYS A 67 -5.41 8.59 -35.23
CA LYS A 67 -6.78 9.04 -35.48
C LYS A 67 -7.17 8.83 -36.94
N ALA A 68 -6.31 9.20 -37.88
CA ALA A 68 -6.55 9.00 -39.31
C ALA A 68 -6.74 7.52 -39.67
N MET A 69 -5.86 6.66 -39.22
CA MET A 69 -5.94 5.21 -39.45
C MET A 69 -7.23 4.62 -38.85
N ALA A 70 -7.61 5.03 -37.63
CA ALA A 70 -8.86 4.59 -36.99
C ALA A 70 -10.10 5.04 -37.81
N MET A 71 -10.08 6.22 -38.42
CA MET A 71 -11.17 6.73 -39.29
C MET A 71 -11.34 5.90 -40.57
N THR A 72 -10.28 5.24 -41.05
CA THR A 72 -10.37 4.30 -42.19
C THR A 72 -10.88 2.93 -41.82
N GLY A 73 -10.98 2.59 -40.51
CA GLY A 73 -11.20 1.25 -39.99
C GLY A 73 -9.94 0.35 -40.00
N GLY A 74 -8.77 0.94 -40.30
CA GLY A 74 -7.49 0.23 -40.35
C GLY A 74 -6.92 -0.10 -38.99
N ASN A 75 -5.93 -0.98 -38.98
CA ASN A 75 -5.25 -1.40 -37.73
C ASN A 75 -4.24 -0.33 -37.28
N THR A 76 -4.54 0.38 -36.19
CA THR A 76 -3.69 1.43 -35.63
C THR A 76 -2.33 0.93 -35.11
N ASN A 77 -2.16 -0.38 -34.93
CA ASN A 77 -0.87 -0.98 -34.57
C ASN A 77 0.09 -1.10 -35.77
N GLU A 78 -0.38 -0.87 -36.98
CA GLU A 78 0.46 -0.82 -38.18
C GLU A 78 1.13 0.55 -38.39
N ILE A 79 1.07 1.44 -37.41
CA ILE A 79 1.82 2.70 -37.40
C ILE A 79 3.20 2.44 -36.73
N ARG A 80 4.26 2.56 -37.53
CA ARG A 80 5.64 2.38 -37.12
C ARG A 80 6.35 3.72 -36.97
N LEU A 81 7.25 3.80 -36.00
CA LEU A 81 8.06 5.01 -35.76
C LEU A 81 9.52 4.74 -36.09
N ALA A 82 10.10 5.59 -36.94
CA ALA A 82 11.50 5.58 -37.32
C ALA A 82 12.19 6.83 -36.73
N SER A 83 12.54 6.83 -35.46
CA SER A 83 13.17 7.97 -34.80
C SER A 83 14.66 8.04 -35.12
N PHE A 84 15.09 9.09 -35.80
CA PHE A 84 16.49 9.31 -36.11
C PHE A 84 17.30 9.61 -34.83
N GLN A 85 16.69 10.36 -33.91
CA GLN A 85 17.33 10.74 -32.66
C GLN A 85 17.49 9.52 -31.71
N GLU A 86 16.43 8.77 -31.49
CA GLU A 86 16.44 7.65 -30.54
C GLU A 86 17.25 6.45 -31.04
N HIS A 87 17.26 6.20 -32.35
CA HIS A 87 18.00 5.11 -32.96
C HIS A 87 19.40 5.51 -33.44
N GLY A 88 19.90 6.69 -33.09
CA GLY A 88 21.29 7.08 -33.21
C GLY A 88 21.75 7.42 -34.64
N ALA A 89 20.91 8.03 -35.48
CA ALA A 89 21.31 8.58 -36.78
C ALA A 89 22.10 9.89 -36.58
N ARG A 90 23.33 9.78 -36.04
CA ARG A 90 24.20 10.91 -35.71
C ARG A 90 25.66 10.64 -36.12
N GLY A 91 26.47 11.70 -36.23
CA GLY A 91 27.88 11.62 -36.57
C GLY A 91 28.15 11.31 -38.05
N GLU A 92 29.37 10.82 -38.37
CA GLU A 92 29.85 10.64 -39.75
C GLU A 92 28.98 9.75 -40.62
N ASN A 93 28.31 8.73 -40.07
CA ASN A 93 27.44 7.79 -40.78
C ASN A 93 25.95 8.05 -40.57
N ALA A 94 25.57 9.28 -40.21
CA ALA A 94 24.17 9.63 -39.90
C ALA A 94 23.19 9.32 -41.03
N MET A 95 23.55 9.58 -42.27
CA MET A 95 22.72 9.34 -43.46
C MET A 95 22.44 7.83 -43.66
N ASP A 96 23.47 6.99 -43.57
CA ASP A 96 23.30 5.55 -43.76
C ASP A 96 22.51 4.93 -42.64
N ARG A 97 22.73 5.39 -41.40
CA ARG A 97 21.89 5.00 -40.26
C ARG A 97 20.44 5.42 -40.41
N ALA A 98 20.17 6.66 -40.85
CA ALA A 98 18.80 7.11 -41.07
C ALA A 98 18.08 6.26 -42.14
N LYS A 99 18.76 5.94 -43.25
CA LYS A 99 18.23 5.05 -44.29
C LYS A 99 17.96 3.66 -43.73
N ALA A 100 18.89 3.09 -42.93
CA ALA A 100 18.70 1.79 -42.34
C ALA A 100 17.53 1.77 -41.33
N ILE A 101 17.37 2.82 -40.54
CA ILE A 101 16.26 2.96 -39.57
C ILE A 101 14.91 2.97 -40.32
N VAL A 102 14.81 3.74 -41.40
CA VAL A 102 13.57 3.77 -42.20
C VAL A 102 13.32 2.42 -42.87
N ALA A 103 14.34 1.79 -43.47
CA ALA A 103 14.21 0.48 -44.08
C ALA A 103 13.75 -0.59 -43.06
N CYS A 104 14.34 -0.63 -41.87
CA CYS A 104 13.93 -1.52 -40.79
C CYS A 104 12.47 -1.30 -40.39
N ALA A 105 12.05 -0.04 -40.25
CA ALA A 105 10.66 0.28 -39.89
C ALA A 105 9.69 -0.11 -40.99
N SER A 106 10.03 0.11 -42.26
CA SER A 106 9.22 -0.20 -43.45
C SER A 106 9.07 -1.73 -43.62
N MET A 107 10.18 -2.46 -43.45
CA MET A 107 10.19 -3.93 -43.52
C MET A 107 9.65 -4.62 -42.30
N GLY A 108 9.36 -3.88 -41.20
CA GLY A 108 8.83 -4.44 -39.96
C GLY A 108 9.85 -5.30 -39.19
N VAL A 109 11.13 -4.90 -39.19
CA VAL A 109 12.19 -5.63 -38.46
C VAL A 109 12.32 -5.06 -37.03
N PRO A 110 12.33 -5.91 -35.99
CA PRO A 110 12.05 -7.35 -36.05
C PRO A 110 10.61 -7.64 -36.46
N PHE A 111 10.38 -8.73 -37.15
CA PHE A 111 9.08 -9.14 -37.66
C PHE A 111 8.13 -9.52 -36.50
N ALA A 112 7.49 -8.54 -35.92
CA ALA A 112 6.36 -8.75 -35.05
C ALA A 112 5.07 -8.58 -35.86
N LEU A 113 4.22 -9.58 -35.87
CA LEU A 113 2.85 -9.40 -36.34
C LEU A 113 2.19 -8.32 -35.49
N ALA A 114 1.65 -7.30 -36.12
CA ALA A 114 0.89 -6.30 -35.38
C ALA A 114 -0.31 -6.98 -34.72
N ALA A 115 -0.49 -6.73 -33.44
CA ALA A 115 -1.62 -7.25 -32.71
C ALA A 115 -2.92 -6.71 -33.34
N ILE A 116 -3.77 -7.60 -33.79
CA ILE A 116 -5.13 -7.22 -34.23
C ILE A 116 -5.90 -6.89 -32.94
N PRO A 117 -6.45 -5.69 -32.78
CA PRO A 117 -7.27 -5.38 -31.63
C PRO A 117 -8.45 -6.34 -31.56
N GLY A 118 -8.44 -7.23 -30.59
CA GLY A 118 -9.57 -8.11 -30.34
C GLY A 118 -10.70 -7.30 -29.70
N GLY A 119 -11.83 -7.22 -30.35
CA GLY A 119 -13.04 -6.57 -29.82
C GLY A 119 -13.79 -7.46 -28.84
N ASN A 120 -13.17 -7.86 -27.74
CA ASN A 120 -13.89 -8.57 -26.67
C ASN A 120 -14.62 -7.51 -25.80
N PRO A 121 -15.89 -7.71 -25.50
CA PRO A 121 -16.58 -6.86 -24.54
C PRO A 121 -15.89 -6.98 -23.17
N VAL A 122 -15.62 -5.83 -22.56
CA VAL A 122 -14.95 -5.74 -21.26
C VAL A 122 -15.97 -5.27 -20.22
N ASN A 123 -16.10 -6.02 -19.14
CA ASN A 123 -16.82 -5.56 -17.96
C ASN A 123 -16.02 -4.41 -17.31
N HIS A 124 -16.66 -3.26 -17.10
CA HIS A 124 -15.99 -2.09 -16.51
C HIS A 124 -15.99 -2.10 -14.97
N ALA A 125 -16.66 -3.04 -14.33
CA ALA A 125 -16.62 -3.18 -12.88
C ALA A 125 -15.24 -3.67 -12.42
N THR A 126 -14.79 -3.17 -11.27
CA THR A 126 -13.50 -3.53 -10.68
C THR A 126 -13.69 -4.11 -9.29
N LEU A 127 -13.04 -5.24 -9.03
CA LEU A 127 -12.85 -5.78 -7.69
C LEU A 127 -11.58 -5.23 -7.09
N ILE A 128 -11.64 -4.77 -5.83
CA ILE A 128 -10.47 -4.37 -5.04
C ILE A 128 -10.42 -5.25 -3.80
N ILE A 129 -9.30 -5.93 -3.58
CA ILE A 129 -9.08 -6.83 -2.45
C ILE A 129 -8.17 -6.14 -1.44
N GLY A 130 -8.74 -5.77 -0.30
CA GLY A 130 -8.09 -5.04 0.79
C GLY A 130 -8.59 -3.61 0.94
N GLY A 131 -9.15 -3.32 2.11
CA GLY A 131 -9.72 -2.02 2.49
C GLY A 131 -8.73 -1.09 3.21
N GLY A 132 -7.41 -1.25 3.00
CA GLY A 132 -6.39 -0.30 3.43
C GLY A 132 -6.37 0.96 2.56
N ILE A 133 -5.46 1.92 2.86
CA ILE A 133 -5.41 3.21 2.16
C ILE A 133 -5.25 3.07 0.64
N ALA A 134 -4.48 2.08 0.16
CA ALA A 134 -4.30 1.83 -1.25
C ALA A 134 -5.62 1.38 -1.92
N GLY A 135 -6.35 0.45 -1.30
CA GLY A 135 -7.66 0.01 -1.79
C GLY A 135 -8.71 1.10 -1.72
N ILE A 136 -8.75 1.87 -0.64
CA ILE A 136 -9.66 3.01 -0.46
C ILE A 136 -9.43 4.05 -1.57
N GLN A 137 -8.18 4.47 -1.81
CA GLN A 137 -7.88 5.47 -2.83
C GLN A 137 -8.20 4.95 -4.23
N SER A 138 -7.83 3.70 -4.55
CA SER A 138 -8.16 3.09 -5.84
C SER A 138 -9.68 2.98 -6.05
N ALA A 139 -10.43 2.65 -5.00
CA ALA A 139 -11.88 2.58 -5.07
C ALA A 139 -12.51 3.94 -5.39
N LEU A 140 -12.06 5.00 -4.71
CA LEU A 140 -12.56 6.35 -4.93
C LEU A 140 -12.24 6.86 -6.34
N GLU A 141 -11.01 6.67 -6.83
CA GLU A 141 -10.62 7.11 -8.18
C GLU A 141 -11.46 6.43 -9.27
N ILE A 142 -11.66 5.12 -9.17
CA ILE A 142 -12.43 4.35 -10.16
C ILE A 142 -13.92 4.71 -10.06
N ALA A 143 -14.46 4.85 -8.87
CA ALA A 143 -15.86 5.18 -8.64
C ALA A 143 -16.17 6.61 -9.09
N ASN A 144 -15.29 7.59 -8.82
CA ASN A 144 -15.40 8.97 -9.30
C ASN A 144 -15.38 9.06 -10.85
N ALA A 145 -14.72 8.10 -11.52
CA ALA A 145 -14.79 7.94 -12.98
C ALA A 145 -16.08 7.25 -13.46
N GLY A 146 -17.10 7.07 -12.60
CA GLY A 146 -18.39 6.48 -12.93
C GLY A 146 -18.36 4.97 -13.15
N LYS A 147 -17.41 4.24 -12.58
CA LYS A 147 -17.31 2.79 -12.73
C LYS A 147 -17.66 2.08 -11.43
N GLN A 148 -18.37 0.95 -11.55
CA GLN A 148 -18.73 0.10 -10.40
C GLN A 148 -17.49 -0.49 -9.75
N VAL A 149 -17.42 -0.41 -8.41
CA VAL A 149 -16.35 -0.98 -7.58
C VAL A 149 -16.94 -1.92 -6.53
N TYR A 150 -16.31 -3.07 -6.36
CA TYR A 150 -16.53 -3.97 -5.23
C TYR A 150 -15.27 -3.92 -4.37
N LEU A 151 -15.37 -3.36 -3.16
CA LEU A 151 -14.26 -3.30 -2.21
C LEU A 151 -14.44 -4.38 -1.15
N VAL A 152 -13.56 -5.38 -1.16
CA VAL A 152 -13.59 -6.53 -0.26
C VAL A 152 -12.56 -6.33 0.85
N GLU A 153 -13.02 -6.39 2.11
CA GLU A 153 -12.18 -6.28 3.31
C GLU A 153 -12.46 -7.44 4.26
N GLN A 154 -11.42 -8.11 4.71
CA GLN A 154 -11.56 -9.29 5.60
C GLN A 154 -11.95 -8.93 7.03
N THR A 155 -11.58 -7.74 7.50
CA THR A 155 -11.91 -7.26 8.84
C THR A 155 -13.29 -6.61 8.89
N GLY A 156 -13.74 -6.21 10.08
CA GLY A 156 -15.05 -5.58 10.26
C GLY A 156 -15.14 -4.12 9.80
N THR A 157 -14.03 -3.52 9.36
CA THR A 157 -13.92 -2.11 8.95
C THR A 157 -12.83 -1.94 7.90
N ILE A 158 -12.91 -0.87 7.11
CA ILE A 158 -11.80 -0.42 6.27
C ILE A 158 -10.85 0.50 7.06
N GLY A 159 -9.70 0.82 6.49
CA GLY A 159 -8.67 1.72 7.05
C GLY A 159 -7.28 1.08 7.12
N GLY A 160 -7.22 -0.24 7.33
CA GLY A 160 -5.96 -0.99 7.42
C GLY A 160 -5.01 -0.42 8.48
N HIS A 161 -3.70 -0.58 8.29
CA HIS A 161 -2.69 -0.08 9.22
C HIS A 161 -2.69 1.44 9.39
N MET A 162 -3.08 2.20 8.35
CA MET A 162 -3.12 3.66 8.47
C MET A 162 -4.08 4.15 9.56
N ALA A 163 -5.15 3.41 9.84
CA ALA A 163 -6.06 3.71 10.94
C ALA A 163 -5.40 3.56 12.33
N MET A 164 -4.33 2.78 12.43
CA MET A 164 -3.58 2.57 13.66
C MET A 164 -2.53 3.64 13.92
N PHE A 165 -2.12 4.41 12.91
CA PHE A 165 -1.05 5.38 13.00
C PHE A 165 -1.49 6.68 13.67
N ASP A 166 -0.56 7.33 14.39
CA ASP A 166 -0.75 8.67 14.93
C ASP A 166 -0.54 9.72 13.83
N LYS A 167 0.66 9.78 13.29
CA LYS A 167 1.05 10.73 12.24
C LYS A 167 1.66 10.03 11.02
N THR A 168 1.61 10.68 9.87
CA THR A 168 2.32 10.27 8.65
C THR A 168 3.70 10.93 8.58
N PHE A 169 4.60 10.44 7.74
CA PHE A 169 5.88 11.06 7.40
C PHE A 169 5.90 11.46 5.91
N PRO A 170 6.65 12.46 5.48
CA PRO A 170 7.55 13.35 6.24
C PRO A 170 6.83 14.56 6.85
N THR A 171 5.56 14.78 6.53
CA THR A 171 4.80 16.00 6.84
C THR A 171 4.33 16.07 8.30
N LEU A 172 4.28 14.92 8.99
CA LEU A 172 3.73 14.77 10.35
C LEU A 172 2.24 15.10 10.45
N ASP A 173 1.52 14.93 9.36
CA ASP A 173 0.07 15.09 9.35
C ASP A 173 -0.62 13.99 10.16
N CYS A 174 -1.76 14.31 10.73
CA CYS A 174 -2.62 13.38 11.45
C CYS A 174 -3.13 12.28 10.50
N ALA A 175 -2.79 11.03 10.73
CA ALA A 175 -3.18 9.91 9.88
C ALA A 175 -4.70 9.71 9.83
N ALA A 176 -5.39 9.82 10.98
CA ALA A 176 -6.85 9.72 11.06
C ALA A 176 -7.55 10.86 10.32
N CYS A 177 -6.98 12.09 10.36
CA CYS A 177 -7.55 13.26 9.69
C CYS A 177 -7.51 13.14 8.16
N ILE A 178 -6.50 12.45 7.62
CA ILE A 178 -6.42 12.15 6.18
C ILE A 178 -7.31 10.97 5.82
N LEU A 179 -7.30 9.92 6.62
CA LEU A 179 -7.94 8.65 6.32
C LEU A 179 -9.47 8.70 6.49
N THR A 180 -9.96 9.28 7.60
CA THR A 180 -11.39 9.23 7.96
C THR A 180 -12.30 9.81 6.87
N PRO A 181 -12.03 11.00 6.27
CA PRO A 181 -12.86 11.51 5.18
C PRO A 181 -12.93 10.54 3.99
N LYS A 182 -11.82 9.89 3.63
CA LYS A 182 -11.77 8.93 2.53
C LYS A 182 -12.59 7.66 2.85
N MET A 183 -12.52 7.15 4.09
CA MET A 183 -13.32 6.01 4.54
C MET A 183 -14.82 6.34 4.48
N VAL A 184 -15.22 7.52 4.96
CA VAL A 184 -16.62 7.99 4.89
C VAL A 184 -17.07 8.11 3.44
N SER A 185 -16.25 8.70 2.56
CA SER A 185 -16.54 8.80 1.13
C SER A 185 -16.76 7.42 0.50
N VAL A 186 -15.92 6.43 0.83
CA VAL A 186 -16.13 5.04 0.36
C VAL A 186 -17.45 4.47 0.84
N GLY A 187 -17.77 4.66 2.13
CA GLY A 187 -19.02 4.14 2.72
C GLY A 187 -20.30 4.76 2.16
N GLN A 188 -20.22 5.96 1.58
CA GLN A 188 -21.36 6.72 1.06
C GLN A 188 -21.44 6.74 -0.47
N HIS A 189 -20.41 6.26 -1.18
CA HIS A 189 -20.34 6.36 -2.62
C HIS A 189 -21.23 5.35 -3.32
N GLU A 190 -22.17 5.81 -4.16
CA GLU A 190 -23.17 4.96 -4.84
C GLU A 190 -22.53 3.89 -5.76
N MET A 191 -21.37 4.19 -6.36
CA MET A 191 -20.64 3.26 -7.23
C MET A 191 -19.71 2.31 -6.47
N ILE A 192 -19.67 2.35 -5.12
CA ILE A 192 -18.84 1.45 -4.32
C ILE A 192 -19.71 0.53 -3.50
N ARG A 193 -19.62 -0.77 -3.76
CA ARG A 193 -20.18 -1.79 -2.89
C ARG A 193 -19.11 -2.27 -1.91
N LEU A 194 -19.17 -1.79 -0.67
CA LEU A 194 -18.28 -2.19 0.41
C LEU A 194 -18.72 -3.53 1.02
N LEU A 195 -17.81 -4.50 1.03
CA LEU A 195 -18.00 -5.85 1.58
C LEU A 195 -16.97 -6.09 2.69
N THR A 196 -17.30 -5.75 3.92
CA THR A 196 -16.49 -6.06 5.11
C THR A 196 -16.77 -7.48 5.61
N ARG A 197 -15.88 -8.03 6.45
CA ARG A 197 -15.88 -9.45 6.89
C ARG A 197 -15.93 -10.43 5.71
N SER A 198 -15.27 -10.08 4.63
CA SER A 198 -15.41 -10.78 3.36
C SER A 198 -14.05 -11.22 2.81
N LYS A 199 -14.00 -12.41 2.24
CA LYS A 199 -12.81 -12.97 1.58
C LYS A 199 -13.16 -13.49 0.19
N VAL A 200 -12.30 -13.24 -0.79
CA VAL A 200 -12.38 -13.89 -2.10
C VAL A 200 -11.97 -15.34 -1.92
N VAL A 201 -12.83 -16.26 -2.39
CA VAL A 201 -12.61 -17.71 -2.25
C VAL A 201 -12.40 -18.41 -3.59
N ALA A 202 -12.82 -17.80 -4.70
CA ALA A 202 -12.52 -18.31 -6.03
C ALA A 202 -12.59 -17.19 -7.07
N VAL A 203 -11.71 -17.27 -8.05
CA VAL A 203 -11.69 -16.40 -9.24
C VAL A 203 -11.59 -17.29 -10.47
N THR A 204 -12.45 -17.08 -11.46
CA THR A 204 -12.42 -17.77 -12.75
C THR A 204 -12.61 -16.78 -13.88
N GLY A 205 -12.24 -17.17 -15.10
CA GLY A 205 -12.38 -16.28 -16.27
C GLY A 205 -11.04 -15.76 -16.80
N LYS A 206 -11.08 -14.60 -17.44
CA LYS A 206 -9.92 -13.95 -18.08
C LYS A 206 -10.01 -12.43 -17.92
N PRO A 207 -8.92 -11.69 -18.16
CA PRO A 207 -8.94 -10.22 -18.16
C PRO A 207 -10.10 -9.68 -19.01
N GLY A 208 -10.88 -8.78 -18.41
CA GLY A 208 -12.10 -8.22 -18.99
C GLY A 208 -13.39 -8.98 -18.61
N SER A 209 -13.32 -10.20 -18.07
CA SER A 209 -14.50 -11.02 -17.71
C SER A 209 -14.13 -12.05 -16.65
N TYR A 210 -14.02 -11.62 -15.41
CA TYR A 210 -13.82 -12.50 -14.26
C TYR A 210 -15.15 -12.76 -13.55
N ARG A 211 -15.33 -14.00 -13.08
CA ARG A 211 -16.34 -14.40 -12.11
C ARG A 211 -15.66 -14.63 -10.78
N VAL A 212 -16.12 -13.95 -9.76
CA VAL A 212 -15.51 -13.97 -8.44
C VAL A 212 -16.52 -14.41 -7.40
N LYS A 213 -16.16 -15.41 -6.62
CA LYS A 213 -16.92 -15.88 -5.47
C LYS A 213 -16.35 -15.31 -4.19
N ILE A 214 -17.18 -14.64 -3.39
CA ILE A 214 -16.83 -14.00 -2.14
C ILE A 214 -17.60 -14.66 -1.02
N ARG A 215 -16.91 -15.10 0.04
CA ARG A 215 -17.54 -15.51 1.31
C ARG A 215 -17.57 -14.31 2.23
N GLN A 216 -18.76 -13.95 2.69
CA GLN A 216 -18.96 -12.93 3.70
C GLN A 216 -19.35 -13.61 5.01
N SER A 217 -18.49 -13.48 6.02
CA SER A 217 -18.75 -14.03 7.35
C SER A 217 -19.79 -13.22 8.10
N ALA A 218 -20.56 -13.91 8.92
CA ALA A 218 -21.59 -13.31 9.76
C ALA A 218 -21.02 -12.17 10.62
N ARG A 219 -21.70 -11.05 10.66
CA ARG A 219 -21.37 -9.90 11.50
C ARG A 219 -22.07 -9.94 12.84
N TYR A 220 -23.21 -10.62 12.86
CA TYR A 220 -24.14 -10.75 13.99
C TYR A 220 -24.77 -9.42 14.45
N VAL A 221 -24.54 -8.34 13.71
CA VAL A 221 -25.08 -7.01 13.98
C VAL A 221 -25.47 -6.35 12.65
N ASP A 222 -26.73 -5.96 12.52
CA ASP A 222 -27.22 -5.23 11.34
C ASP A 222 -26.57 -3.85 11.26
N ILE A 223 -25.80 -3.63 10.20
CA ILE A 223 -25.06 -2.39 9.93
C ILE A 223 -26.00 -1.18 9.81
N ASN A 224 -27.19 -1.38 9.25
CA ASN A 224 -28.12 -0.29 8.97
C ASN A 224 -28.93 0.11 10.20
N ALA A 225 -29.14 -0.79 11.13
CA ALA A 225 -29.91 -0.55 12.35
C ALA A 225 -29.05 -0.17 13.56
N CYS A 226 -27.75 -0.54 13.55
CA CYS A 226 -26.82 -0.25 14.65
C CYS A 226 -26.45 1.23 14.70
N VAL A 227 -26.64 1.86 15.85
CA VAL A 227 -26.29 3.27 16.11
C VAL A 227 -24.99 3.45 16.94
N ALA A 228 -24.20 2.39 17.08
CA ALA A 228 -22.91 2.38 17.78
C ALA A 228 -22.96 2.92 19.23
N CYS A 229 -24.07 2.70 19.97
CA CYS A 229 -24.31 3.27 21.31
C CYS A 229 -23.52 2.64 22.46
N ASN A 230 -22.67 1.63 22.21
CA ASN A 230 -21.82 0.91 23.17
C ASN A 230 -22.54 0.02 24.21
N GLN A 231 -23.85 0.07 24.38
CA GLN A 231 -24.56 -0.66 25.44
C GLN A 231 -24.35 -2.18 25.40
N CYS A 232 -24.16 -2.75 24.21
CA CYS A 232 -23.88 -4.17 24.02
C CYS A 232 -22.49 -4.56 24.51
N ALA A 233 -21.48 -3.70 24.34
CA ALA A 233 -20.12 -3.96 24.81
C ALA A 233 -19.99 -3.79 26.33
N GLU A 234 -20.70 -2.84 26.94
CA GLU A 234 -20.68 -2.63 28.39
C GLU A 234 -21.11 -3.89 29.17
N VAL A 235 -22.13 -4.60 28.68
CA VAL A 235 -22.64 -5.82 29.35
C VAL A 235 -21.88 -7.08 28.95
N CYS A 236 -20.97 -7.03 27.98
CA CYS A 236 -20.20 -8.19 27.56
C CYS A 236 -19.14 -8.57 28.63
N PRO A 237 -19.17 -9.79 29.19
CA PRO A 237 -18.22 -10.20 30.22
C PRO A 237 -16.84 -10.55 29.67
N VAL A 238 -16.73 -10.84 28.38
CA VAL A 238 -15.50 -11.26 27.73
C VAL A 238 -14.53 -10.08 27.56
N LYS A 239 -13.24 -10.34 27.79
CA LYS A 239 -12.14 -9.43 27.53
C LYS A 239 -11.02 -10.21 26.84
N VAL A 240 -10.62 -9.76 25.68
CA VAL A 240 -9.54 -10.34 24.85
C VAL A 240 -8.62 -9.21 24.35
N GLU A 241 -7.44 -9.56 23.93
CA GLU A 241 -6.51 -8.60 23.35
C GLU A 241 -7.12 -7.93 22.12
N SER A 242 -6.86 -6.63 21.99
CA SER A 242 -7.31 -5.83 20.85
C SER A 242 -6.31 -5.92 19.69
N GLU A 243 -6.70 -6.51 18.59
CA GLU A 243 -5.88 -6.58 17.37
C GLU A 243 -5.60 -5.18 16.81
N PHE A 244 -6.57 -4.28 16.93
CA PHE A 244 -6.40 -2.90 16.50
C PHE A 244 -5.35 -2.15 17.32
N ASP A 245 -5.22 -2.50 18.59
CA ASP A 245 -4.17 -1.95 19.47
C ASP A 245 -2.91 -2.83 19.51
N ALA A 246 -2.71 -3.68 18.52
CA ALA A 246 -1.55 -4.58 18.44
C ALA A 246 -1.33 -5.40 19.74
N GLY A 247 -2.40 -5.80 20.43
CA GLY A 247 -2.36 -6.60 21.66
C GLY A 247 -2.10 -5.81 22.95
N ILE A 248 -1.77 -4.51 22.90
CA ILE A 248 -1.44 -3.74 24.12
C ILE A 248 -2.64 -3.25 24.92
N SER A 249 -3.86 -3.48 24.45
CA SER A 249 -5.11 -3.21 25.16
C SER A 249 -6.08 -4.39 25.08
N LEU A 250 -7.19 -4.29 25.82
CA LEU A 250 -8.24 -5.31 25.82
C LEU A 250 -9.52 -4.76 25.18
N ARG A 251 -10.18 -5.58 24.36
CA ARG A 251 -11.52 -5.35 23.80
C ARG A 251 -12.53 -6.39 24.28
N LYS A 252 -13.80 -6.13 24.01
CA LYS A 252 -14.89 -7.09 24.26
C LYS A 252 -15.06 -8.06 23.08
N ALA A 253 -15.80 -9.16 23.29
CA ALA A 253 -16.19 -10.06 22.19
C ALA A 253 -17.22 -9.42 21.24
N ILE A 254 -18.02 -8.46 21.69
CA ILE A 254 -18.79 -7.57 20.82
C ILE A 254 -18.18 -6.19 20.88
N TYR A 255 -17.76 -5.66 19.73
CA TYR A 255 -16.90 -4.48 19.69
C TYR A 255 -17.05 -3.70 18.38
N ILE A 256 -16.54 -2.49 18.39
CA ILE A 256 -16.21 -1.70 17.21
C ILE A 256 -14.67 -1.50 17.22
N PRO A 257 -13.95 -1.73 16.13
CA PRO A 257 -12.47 -1.73 16.15
C PRO A 257 -11.87 -0.39 16.61
N PHE A 258 -12.43 0.73 16.14
CA PHE A 258 -12.05 2.09 16.54
C PHE A 258 -13.21 3.06 16.25
N PRO A 259 -13.24 4.25 16.87
CA PRO A 259 -14.39 5.14 16.80
C PRO A 259 -14.79 5.61 15.40
N GLN A 260 -13.83 5.73 14.47
CA GLN A 260 -14.04 6.17 13.08
C GLN A 260 -14.25 5.02 12.11
N ALA A 261 -14.53 3.79 12.60
CA ALA A 261 -14.71 2.62 11.76
C ALA A 261 -15.81 2.82 10.69
N VAL A 262 -15.58 2.28 9.49
CA VAL A 262 -16.57 2.26 8.41
C VAL A 262 -16.71 0.81 7.92
N PRO A 263 -17.92 0.23 8.03
CA PRO A 263 -19.14 0.80 8.60
C PRO A 263 -19.05 1.05 10.12
N ASN A 264 -19.72 2.11 10.60
CA ASN A 264 -19.77 2.45 12.02
C ASN A 264 -20.82 1.60 12.75
N ALA A 265 -20.55 0.32 12.90
CA ALA A 265 -21.43 -0.65 13.54
C ALA A 265 -20.60 -1.71 14.27
N TYR A 266 -21.16 -2.22 15.36
CA TYR A 266 -20.56 -3.30 16.13
C TYR A 266 -20.43 -4.59 15.30
N LEU A 267 -19.60 -5.49 15.77
CA LEU A 267 -19.48 -6.86 15.28
C LEU A 267 -19.18 -7.79 16.44
N VAL A 268 -19.43 -9.08 16.25
CA VAL A 268 -19.15 -10.10 17.27
C VAL A 268 -17.94 -10.93 16.83
N ASP A 269 -17.03 -11.12 17.76
CA ASP A 269 -15.93 -12.07 17.66
C ASP A 269 -16.46 -13.46 17.99
N GLU A 270 -16.72 -14.23 16.96
CA GLU A 270 -17.30 -15.58 17.09
C GLU A 270 -16.42 -16.55 17.85
N THR A 271 -15.09 -16.36 17.80
CA THR A 271 -14.12 -17.25 18.49
C THR A 271 -14.11 -17.07 20.00
N ASN A 272 -14.47 -15.88 20.48
CA ASN A 272 -14.44 -15.54 21.89
C ASN A 272 -15.83 -15.28 22.51
N CYS A 273 -16.89 -15.27 21.68
CA CYS A 273 -18.27 -15.06 22.17
C CYS A 273 -18.78 -16.27 22.92
N LEU A 274 -19.10 -16.14 24.22
CA LEU A 274 -19.63 -17.24 25.05
C LEU A 274 -20.94 -17.83 24.52
N TYR A 275 -21.80 -17.03 23.90
CA TYR A 275 -23.05 -17.50 23.31
C TYR A 275 -22.77 -18.41 22.11
N ILE A 276 -21.97 -17.94 21.16
CA ILE A 276 -21.64 -18.68 19.94
C ILE A 276 -20.86 -19.95 20.29
N GLN A 277 -19.82 -19.84 21.12
CA GLN A 277 -19.00 -20.98 21.54
C GLN A 277 -19.76 -22.03 22.35
N SER A 278 -20.88 -21.68 22.95
CA SER A 278 -21.73 -22.60 23.70
C SER A 278 -23.01 -23.03 22.96
N GLU A 279 -23.11 -22.76 21.66
CA GLU A 279 -24.31 -23.06 20.86
C GLU A 279 -25.59 -22.50 21.49
N GLY A 280 -25.55 -21.25 21.96
CA GLY A 280 -26.68 -20.56 22.54
C GLY A 280 -26.97 -20.86 24.03
N LYS A 281 -26.16 -21.73 24.68
CA LYS A 281 -26.45 -22.16 26.07
C LYS A 281 -25.98 -21.17 27.14
N LYS A 282 -25.04 -20.28 26.83
CA LYS A 282 -24.44 -19.33 27.79
C LYS A 282 -24.51 -17.91 27.27
N CYS A 283 -24.81 -16.95 28.15
CA CYS A 283 -24.83 -15.52 27.88
C CYS A 283 -26.03 -15.04 27.00
N GLY A 284 -25.81 -14.14 26.02
CA GLY A 284 -26.86 -13.44 25.26
C GLY A 284 -27.25 -12.07 25.84
N ALA A 285 -26.40 -11.51 26.73
CA ALA A 285 -26.66 -10.25 27.42
C ALA A 285 -26.72 -9.05 26.43
N CYS A 286 -25.86 -9.06 25.41
CA CYS A 286 -25.82 -8.01 24.39
C CYS A 286 -27.10 -7.91 23.56
N VAL A 287 -27.73 -9.04 23.21
CA VAL A 287 -29.03 -9.08 22.50
C VAL A 287 -30.09 -8.41 23.33
N LYS A 288 -30.22 -8.80 24.61
CA LYS A 288 -31.20 -8.25 25.54
C LYS A 288 -31.02 -6.76 25.83
N LYS A 289 -29.80 -6.27 25.76
CA LYS A 289 -29.46 -4.87 26.07
C LYS A 289 -29.52 -3.95 24.87
N CYS A 290 -29.58 -4.46 23.65
CA CYS A 290 -29.61 -3.67 22.45
C CYS A 290 -30.93 -2.89 22.27
N PRO A 291 -30.94 -1.54 22.33
CA PRO A 291 -32.19 -0.77 22.20
C PRO A 291 -32.73 -0.74 20.76
N LYS A 292 -31.93 -1.19 19.79
CA LYS A 292 -32.31 -1.26 18.37
C LYS A 292 -32.60 -2.68 17.90
N GLU A 293 -32.49 -3.65 18.78
CA GLU A 293 -32.75 -5.08 18.48
C GLU A 293 -32.00 -5.59 17.22
N CYS A 294 -30.84 -4.98 16.94
CA CYS A 294 -30.07 -5.19 15.73
C CYS A 294 -28.99 -6.29 15.85
N ILE A 295 -29.00 -7.10 16.91
CA ILE A 295 -28.06 -8.18 17.15
C ILE A 295 -28.74 -9.54 16.96
N ASP A 296 -28.30 -10.28 15.95
CA ASP A 296 -28.74 -11.65 15.67
C ASP A 296 -27.50 -12.60 15.75
N LEU A 297 -27.41 -13.32 16.86
CA LEU A 297 -26.32 -14.29 17.09
C LEU A 297 -26.53 -15.62 16.33
N SER A 298 -27.61 -15.76 15.56
CA SER A 298 -27.89 -16.89 14.68
C SER A 298 -27.52 -16.63 13.22
N GLU A 299 -27.09 -15.43 12.87
CA GLU A 299 -26.63 -15.08 11.51
C GLU A 299 -25.57 -16.06 11.02
N THR A 300 -25.64 -16.44 9.75
CA THR A 300 -24.70 -17.38 9.13
C THR A 300 -23.93 -16.72 7.99
N ASP A 301 -22.78 -17.29 7.64
CA ASP A 301 -21.99 -16.88 6.49
C ASP A 301 -22.81 -16.96 5.20
N ARG A 302 -22.56 -16.04 4.28
CA ARG A 302 -23.18 -16.04 2.96
C ARG A 302 -22.12 -15.96 1.84
N THR A 303 -22.52 -16.51 0.70
CA THR A 303 -21.69 -16.44 -0.53
C THR A 303 -22.29 -15.41 -1.48
N ILE A 304 -21.43 -14.60 -2.10
CA ILE A 304 -21.78 -13.56 -3.06
C ILE A 304 -21.00 -13.86 -4.33
N ASP A 305 -21.69 -13.99 -5.45
CA ASP A 305 -21.08 -14.10 -6.77
C ASP A 305 -21.15 -12.74 -7.48
N ILE A 306 -20.03 -12.31 -8.06
CA ILE A 306 -19.94 -11.05 -8.82
C ILE A 306 -19.19 -11.27 -10.14
N GLU A 307 -19.46 -10.41 -11.11
CA GLU A 307 -18.73 -10.36 -12.37
C GLU A 307 -17.99 -9.00 -12.50
N VAL A 308 -16.70 -9.06 -12.80
CA VAL A 308 -15.83 -7.88 -12.91
C VAL A 308 -14.88 -8.02 -14.08
N GLY A 309 -14.38 -6.92 -14.63
CA GLY A 309 -13.37 -6.95 -15.68
C GLY A 309 -11.95 -6.87 -15.16
N ASN A 310 -11.75 -6.26 -14.00
CA ASN A 310 -10.45 -6.01 -13.41
C ASN A 310 -10.41 -6.38 -11.93
N ILE A 311 -9.21 -6.75 -11.46
CA ILE A 311 -8.94 -7.06 -10.05
C ILE A 311 -7.72 -6.27 -9.61
N ILE A 312 -7.84 -5.52 -8.51
CA ILE A 312 -6.73 -4.82 -7.87
C ILE A 312 -6.46 -5.50 -6.52
N ILE A 313 -5.23 -5.93 -6.31
CA ILE A 313 -4.79 -6.55 -5.07
C ILE A 313 -4.12 -5.47 -4.21
N ALA A 314 -4.72 -5.15 -3.06
CA ALA A 314 -4.28 -4.13 -2.12
C ALA A 314 -4.24 -4.68 -0.68
N THR A 315 -3.81 -5.93 -0.52
CA THR A 315 -3.84 -6.72 0.72
C THR A 315 -2.92 -6.21 1.82
N GLY A 316 -2.00 -5.30 1.49
CA GLY A 316 -1.11 -4.70 2.47
C GLY A 316 0.02 -5.62 2.94
N TYR A 317 0.44 -5.45 4.19
CA TYR A 317 1.55 -6.15 4.81
C TYR A 317 1.22 -6.51 6.26
N GLU A 318 2.06 -7.37 6.84
CA GLU A 318 2.15 -7.60 8.27
C GLU A 318 3.58 -7.48 8.78
N LEU A 319 3.76 -7.39 10.09
CA LEU A 319 5.08 -7.46 10.69
C LEU A 319 5.57 -8.91 10.70
N LEU A 320 6.86 -9.08 10.43
CA LEU A 320 7.53 -10.36 10.69
C LEU A 320 7.34 -10.73 12.17
N ASP A 321 7.12 -12.00 12.44
CA ASP A 321 7.06 -12.51 13.82
C ASP A 321 8.42 -12.34 14.52
N VAL A 322 8.54 -11.26 15.28
CA VAL A 322 9.78 -10.86 15.95
C VAL A 322 10.11 -11.73 17.16
N SER A 323 9.16 -12.52 17.66
CA SER A 323 9.42 -13.49 18.76
C SER A 323 10.47 -14.54 18.37
N LYS A 324 10.64 -14.77 17.05
CA LYS A 324 11.69 -15.65 16.50
C LYS A 324 13.10 -15.04 16.51
N ILE A 325 13.23 -13.76 16.88
CA ILE A 325 14.50 -13.02 16.93
C ILE A 325 14.85 -12.74 18.39
N GLU A 326 15.23 -13.79 19.11
CA GLU A 326 15.42 -13.81 20.57
C GLU A 326 16.40 -12.73 21.07
N GLN A 327 17.41 -12.38 20.27
CA GLN A 327 18.48 -11.44 20.64
C GLN A 327 17.99 -10.04 21.04
N TYR A 328 16.77 -9.67 20.69
CA TYR A 328 16.20 -8.36 21.04
C TYR A 328 15.25 -8.42 22.24
N GLY A 329 14.97 -9.60 22.79
CA GLY A 329 14.19 -9.77 24.03
C GLY A 329 12.72 -9.37 23.94
N TYR A 330 12.13 -9.35 22.74
CA TYR A 330 10.68 -9.13 22.56
C TYR A 330 9.87 -10.25 23.22
N GLY A 331 8.83 -9.89 23.97
CA GLY A 331 8.03 -10.82 24.77
C GLY A 331 8.70 -11.27 26.07
N VAL A 332 10.01 -11.01 26.25
CA VAL A 332 10.77 -11.31 27.49
C VAL A 332 10.93 -10.06 28.35
N TYR A 333 11.31 -8.94 27.74
CA TYR A 333 11.47 -7.68 28.46
C TYR A 333 10.23 -6.81 28.27
N PRO A 334 9.63 -6.26 29.33
CA PRO A 334 8.30 -5.64 29.25
C PRO A 334 8.23 -4.41 28.35
N ASN A 335 9.34 -3.65 28.23
CA ASN A 335 9.40 -2.40 27.48
C ASN A 335 10.14 -2.53 26.13
N VAL A 336 10.22 -3.74 25.57
CA VAL A 336 10.61 -3.98 24.18
C VAL A 336 9.34 -4.10 23.35
N LEU A 337 9.15 -3.19 22.41
CA LEU A 337 7.93 -3.02 21.62
C LEU A 337 8.21 -3.16 20.12
N THR A 338 7.24 -3.61 19.37
CA THR A 338 7.22 -3.48 17.92
C THR A 338 6.83 -2.06 17.50
N SER A 339 7.06 -1.72 16.24
CA SER A 339 6.65 -0.43 15.67
C SER A 339 5.14 -0.20 15.74
N LEU A 340 4.30 -1.23 15.54
CA LEU A 340 2.84 -1.08 15.61
C LEU A 340 2.35 -0.89 17.06
N GLU A 341 2.90 -1.61 18.02
CA GLU A 341 2.60 -1.38 19.45
C GLU A 341 2.97 0.06 19.85
N PHE A 342 4.10 0.56 19.35
CA PHE A 342 4.52 1.93 19.63
C PHE A 342 3.61 2.98 18.93
N GLU A 343 3.16 2.74 17.68
CA GLU A 343 2.14 3.58 17.03
C GLU A 343 0.89 3.71 17.88
N ARG A 344 0.41 2.59 18.42
CA ARG A 344 -0.80 2.60 19.28
C ARG A 344 -0.56 3.27 20.61
N LEU A 345 0.64 3.15 21.16
CA LEU A 345 1.01 3.85 22.39
C LEU A 345 1.04 5.39 22.20
N THR A 346 1.53 5.85 21.04
CA THR A 346 1.60 7.31 20.73
C THR A 346 0.28 7.90 20.29
N ASN A 347 -0.68 7.10 19.84
CA ASN A 347 -1.95 7.58 19.30
C ASN A 347 -2.92 8.01 20.43
N ALA A 348 -3.57 9.15 20.24
CA ALA A 348 -4.53 9.69 21.21
C ALA A 348 -5.72 8.75 21.51
N SER A 349 -6.09 7.86 20.56
CA SER A 349 -7.11 6.83 20.76
C SER A 349 -6.56 5.53 21.36
N GLY A 350 -5.26 5.43 21.61
CA GLY A 350 -4.61 4.27 22.23
C GLY A 350 -4.86 4.18 23.73
N THR A 351 -4.43 3.06 24.34
CA THR A 351 -4.72 2.71 25.75
C THR A 351 -4.20 3.73 26.77
N THR A 352 -3.20 4.55 26.42
CA THR A 352 -2.60 5.57 27.31
C THR A 352 -3.05 7.00 26.97
N GLY A 353 -4.00 7.18 26.03
CA GLY A 353 -4.40 8.48 25.53
C GLY A 353 -3.26 9.23 24.81
N GLY A 354 -2.35 8.48 24.17
CA GLY A 354 -1.21 9.03 23.44
C GLY A 354 0.01 9.39 24.28
N ARG A 355 0.01 9.06 25.57
CA ARG A 355 1.17 9.24 26.45
C ARG A 355 2.16 8.08 26.27
N ILE A 356 3.41 8.39 26.02
CA ILE A 356 4.48 7.42 25.93
C ILE A 356 4.94 7.11 27.35
N VAL A 357 4.66 5.89 27.82
CA VAL A 357 4.98 5.44 29.17
C VAL A 357 5.54 4.02 29.15
N THR A 358 6.29 3.66 30.19
CA THR A 358 6.73 2.27 30.42
C THR A 358 5.60 1.43 30.99
N LYS A 359 5.61 0.12 30.73
CA LYS A 359 4.68 -0.83 31.38
C LYS A 359 4.91 -0.86 32.89
N THR A 360 3.84 -0.99 33.62
CA THR A 360 3.83 -1.15 35.07
C THR A 360 3.28 -2.51 35.44
N LYS A 361 3.74 -3.06 36.56
CA LYS A 361 3.21 -4.30 37.10
C LYS A 361 1.83 -4.05 37.72
N ARG A 362 0.89 -4.94 37.42
CA ARG A 362 -0.45 -4.95 37.98
C ARG A 362 -0.80 -6.38 38.40
N LEU A 363 -1.33 -6.53 39.60
CA LEU A 363 -1.85 -7.81 40.05
C LEU A 363 -3.19 -8.09 39.35
N ASN A 364 -3.24 -9.17 38.59
CA ASN A 364 -4.49 -9.66 38.01
C ASN A 364 -5.34 -10.29 39.13
N LYS A 365 -6.44 -9.65 39.49
CA LYS A 365 -7.30 -10.09 40.61
C LYS A 365 -7.93 -11.48 40.43
N LYS A 366 -7.97 -12.00 39.18
CA LYS A 366 -8.57 -13.31 38.87
C LYS A 366 -7.53 -14.43 38.95
N THR A 367 -6.36 -14.21 38.32
CA THR A 367 -5.28 -15.22 38.26
C THR A 367 -4.32 -15.12 39.44
N GLN A 368 -4.33 -14.02 40.22
CA GLN A 368 -3.37 -13.69 41.27
C GLN A 368 -1.93 -13.55 40.74
N GLU A 369 -1.72 -13.38 39.46
CA GLU A 369 -0.42 -13.23 38.83
C GLU A 369 -0.13 -11.76 38.53
N GLU A 370 1.14 -11.36 38.56
CA GLU A 370 1.59 -10.05 38.10
C GLU A 370 1.64 -10.00 36.55
N GLU A 371 0.97 -9.06 35.98
CA GLU A 371 1.01 -8.79 34.54
C GLU A 371 1.59 -7.39 34.25
N TRP A 372 2.33 -7.26 33.14
CA TRP A 372 2.85 -5.98 32.68
C TRP A 372 1.84 -5.32 31.75
N ILE A 373 1.34 -4.14 32.14
CA ILE A 373 0.35 -3.39 31.36
C ILE A 373 0.78 -1.95 31.14
N PHE A 374 0.30 -1.35 30.05
CA PHE A 374 0.34 0.08 29.87
C PHE A 374 -0.82 0.74 30.63
N SER A 375 -0.49 1.80 31.38
CA SER A 375 -1.48 2.62 32.11
C SER A 375 -1.24 4.11 31.82
N PRO A 376 -2.31 4.93 31.74
CA PRO A 376 -2.15 6.39 31.61
C PRO A 376 -1.31 7.01 32.73
N GLU A 377 -1.27 6.40 33.92
CA GLU A 377 -0.46 6.84 35.07
C GLU A 377 0.99 6.32 35.01
N GLY A 378 1.37 5.56 33.98
CA GLY A 378 2.71 5.03 33.81
C GLY A 378 3.78 6.12 33.70
N ILE A 379 5.03 5.73 33.98
CA ILE A 379 6.17 6.67 34.01
C ILE A 379 6.70 6.85 32.58
N PRO A 380 6.89 8.09 32.10
CA PRO A 380 7.57 8.34 30.83
C PRO A 380 9.02 7.82 30.87
N PRO A 381 9.50 7.17 29.78
CA PRO A 381 10.89 6.74 29.69
C PRO A 381 11.83 7.97 29.62
N ARG A 382 13.00 7.89 30.26
CA ARG A 382 14.07 8.89 30.16
C ARG A 382 14.95 8.66 28.94
N SER A 383 14.91 7.44 28.41
CA SER A 383 15.70 7.04 27.27
C SER A 383 14.99 5.97 26.44
N VAL A 384 15.05 6.12 25.10
CA VAL A 384 14.43 5.20 24.14
C VAL A 384 15.41 4.85 23.05
N ALA A 385 15.53 3.55 22.73
CA ALA A 385 16.28 3.07 21.56
C ALA A 385 15.34 2.65 20.45
N LEU A 386 15.60 3.14 19.23
CA LEU A 386 14.93 2.74 17.99
C LEU A 386 15.88 1.85 17.20
N ILE A 387 15.56 0.58 17.00
CA ILE A 387 16.43 -0.39 16.34
C ILE A 387 15.87 -0.70 14.96
N HIS A 388 16.61 -0.33 13.91
CA HIS A 388 16.24 -0.55 12.52
C HIS A 388 16.52 -1.96 12.02
N CYS A 389 15.91 -2.31 10.90
CA CYS A 389 16.16 -3.53 10.14
C CYS A 389 15.98 -4.84 10.93
N VAL A 390 15.15 -4.85 11.98
CA VAL A 390 14.91 -6.06 12.76
C VAL A 390 14.23 -7.12 11.89
N GLY A 391 14.98 -8.17 11.55
CA GLY A 391 14.55 -9.22 10.63
C GLY A 391 14.56 -8.86 9.14
N SER A 392 14.84 -7.60 8.75
CA SER A 392 15.06 -7.17 7.36
C SER A 392 16.55 -7.17 6.99
N ARG A 393 16.87 -7.33 5.69
CA ARG A 393 18.24 -7.39 5.16
C ARG A 393 19.07 -8.50 5.80
N ASN A 394 18.41 -9.56 6.20
CA ASN A 394 18.96 -10.70 6.88
C ASN A 394 18.57 -12.00 6.17
N LYS A 395 19.56 -12.78 5.72
CA LYS A 395 19.34 -14.03 4.96
C LYS A 395 18.54 -15.08 5.75
N LYS A 396 18.59 -15.02 7.09
CA LYS A 396 17.86 -15.95 7.96
C LYS A 396 16.35 -15.65 8.02
N TYR A 397 15.96 -14.39 7.78
CA TYR A 397 14.56 -13.92 7.88
C TYR A 397 14.13 -13.31 6.53
N ASN A 398 14.18 -11.99 6.38
CA ASN A 398 13.87 -11.30 5.13
C ASN A 398 15.16 -10.76 4.47
N PRO A 399 15.58 -11.29 3.32
CA PRO A 399 16.80 -10.81 2.64
C PRO A 399 16.66 -9.40 2.07
N TYR A 400 15.46 -8.88 1.96
CA TYR A 400 15.15 -7.56 1.40
C TYR A 400 14.97 -6.48 2.47
N CYS A 401 15.01 -5.21 2.04
CA CYS A 401 14.69 -4.04 2.84
C CYS A 401 13.17 -3.76 2.77
N SER A 402 12.54 -3.53 3.93
CA SER A 402 11.12 -3.16 4.01
C SER A 402 10.81 -1.74 3.53
N ARG A 403 11.82 -0.92 3.21
CA ARG A 403 11.79 0.40 2.57
C ARG A 403 11.18 1.57 3.37
N VAL A 404 10.42 1.30 4.42
CA VAL A 404 9.68 2.33 5.18
C VAL A 404 10.17 2.51 6.61
N CYS A 405 10.88 1.52 7.18
CA CYS A 405 11.25 1.52 8.60
C CYS A 405 12.13 2.70 9.00
N CYS A 406 13.06 3.15 8.16
CA CYS A 406 13.85 4.35 8.46
C CYS A 406 12.95 5.58 8.66
N MET A 407 11.98 5.78 7.79
CA MET A 407 11.12 6.96 7.83
C MET A 407 10.16 6.97 9.01
N TYR A 408 9.53 5.83 9.34
CA TYR A 408 8.68 5.82 10.51
C TYR A 408 9.47 5.83 11.83
N SER A 409 10.69 5.30 11.88
CA SER A 409 11.55 5.43 13.06
C SER A 409 11.97 6.88 13.30
N LEU A 410 12.36 7.61 12.26
CA LEU A 410 12.60 9.06 12.33
C LEU A 410 11.35 9.82 12.85
N LYS A 411 10.14 9.45 12.36
CA LYS A 411 8.90 9.99 12.90
C LYS A 411 8.74 9.67 14.38
N PHE A 412 9.06 8.46 14.83
CA PHE A 412 9.01 8.10 16.24
C PHE A 412 9.98 8.91 17.08
N ALA A 413 11.21 9.12 16.59
CA ALA A 413 12.19 9.97 17.27
C ALA A 413 11.64 11.38 17.52
N HIS A 414 11.00 11.98 16.50
CA HIS A 414 10.32 13.25 16.63
C HIS A 414 9.20 13.21 17.68
N LEU A 415 8.26 12.26 17.56
CA LEU A 415 7.12 12.15 18.47
C LEU A 415 7.53 11.93 19.93
N ILE A 416 8.61 11.16 20.17
CA ILE A 416 9.15 10.95 21.50
C ILE A 416 9.64 12.27 22.09
N LYS A 417 10.40 13.04 21.32
CA LYS A 417 10.94 14.35 21.76
C LYS A 417 9.86 15.42 21.92
N GLU A 418 8.86 15.41 21.03
CA GLU A 418 7.69 16.30 21.13
C GLU A 418 6.89 16.06 22.42
N LYS A 419 6.72 14.78 22.80
CA LYS A 419 5.86 14.39 23.94
C LYS A 419 6.58 14.29 25.28
N ILE A 420 7.90 14.07 25.28
CA ILE A 420 8.68 13.87 26.50
C ILE A 420 9.87 14.84 26.51
N PRO A 421 9.83 15.90 27.32
CA PRO A 421 10.96 16.81 27.46
C PRO A 421 12.23 16.11 27.96
N ASN A 422 13.39 16.48 27.41
CA ASN A 422 14.71 16.01 27.80
C ASN A 422 14.95 14.47 27.68
N VAL A 423 14.13 13.75 26.93
CA VAL A 423 14.34 12.32 26.66
C VAL A 423 15.55 12.11 25.75
N ALA A 424 16.38 11.11 26.08
CA ALA A 424 17.46 10.65 25.20
C ALA A 424 16.90 9.65 24.18
N VAL A 425 17.05 9.95 22.89
CA VAL A 425 16.62 9.06 21.78
C VAL A 425 17.85 8.58 21.04
N TYR A 426 18.01 7.26 20.97
CA TYR A 426 19.10 6.58 20.27
C TYR A 426 18.53 5.83 19.06
N GLU A 427 19.01 6.14 17.86
CA GLU A 427 18.55 5.52 16.63
C GLU A 427 19.67 4.68 15.99
N PHE A 428 19.52 3.35 16.02
CA PHE A 428 20.48 2.40 15.49
C PHE A 428 20.07 1.99 14.07
N TYR A 429 20.91 2.27 13.07
CA TYR A 429 20.60 2.02 11.67
C TYR A 429 21.83 1.49 10.90
N ILE A 430 21.58 0.70 9.88
CA ILE A 430 22.62 0.19 8.97
C ILE A 430 22.91 1.21 7.88
N ASP A 431 21.86 1.53 7.07
CA ASP A 431 21.86 2.59 6.06
C ASP A 431 20.54 3.33 6.12
N MET A 432 20.59 4.65 6.11
CA MET A 432 19.39 5.48 6.08
C MET A 432 18.74 5.44 4.68
N ARG A 433 17.49 5.01 4.62
CA ARG A 433 16.70 4.90 3.39
C ARG A 433 15.65 6.00 3.33
N ALA A 434 16.10 7.21 2.98
CA ALA A 434 15.28 8.41 2.86
C ALA A 434 15.23 8.88 1.39
N PHE A 435 14.71 8.05 0.50
CA PHE A 435 14.77 8.25 -0.97
C PHE A 435 13.51 8.87 -1.58
N GLY A 436 12.51 9.20 -0.76
CA GLY A 436 11.29 9.89 -1.22
C GLY A 436 11.47 11.40 -1.25
N LYS A 437 10.50 12.09 -1.89
CA LYS A 437 10.50 13.56 -1.93
C LYS A 437 10.33 14.15 -0.53
N GLY A 438 11.27 14.99 -0.11
CA GLY A 438 11.30 15.60 1.22
C GLY A 438 11.74 14.66 2.35
N TYR A 439 12.20 13.43 2.04
CA TYR A 439 12.56 12.46 3.08
C TYR A 439 13.95 12.72 3.64
N GLU A 440 14.89 13.16 2.82
CA GLU A 440 16.24 13.50 3.26
C GLU A 440 16.23 14.74 4.17
N GLU A 441 15.50 15.77 3.77
CA GLU A 441 15.29 16.97 4.58
C GLU A 441 14.61 16.65 5.93
N PHE A 442 13.67 15.72 5.92
CA PHE A 442 13.06 15.22 7.15
C PHE A 442 14.08 14.51 8.04
N ALA A 443 14.92 13.64 7.49
CA ALA A 443 15.95 12.93 8.23
C ALA A 443 16.98 13.90 8.86
N GLU A 444 17.40 14.92 8.13
CA GLU A 444 18.32 15.94 8.66
C GLU A 444 17.66 16.77 9.77
N ARG A 445 16.38 17.13 9.63
CA ARG A 445 15.64 17.82 10.69
C ARG A 445 15.62 17.01 11.99
N ILE A 446 15.33 15.69 11.92
CA ILE A 446 15.28 14.84 13.11
C ILE A 446 16.63 14.71 13.80
N LYS A 447 17.74 14.68 13.05
CA LYS A 447 19.09 14.74 13.62
C LYS A 447 19.32 16.06 14.36
N GLN A 448 18.90 17.20 13.77
CA GLN A 448 19.03 18.53 14.38
C GLN A 448 18.19 18.67 15.66
N GLU A 449 17.10 17.93 15.79
CA GLU A 449 16.32 17.84 17.02
C GLU A 449 17.08 17.11 18.17
N GLY A 450 18.33 16.69 17.94
CA GLY A 450 19.21 16.07 18.94
C GLY A 450 18.96 14.58 19.16
N THR A 451 18.50 13.85 18.12
CA THR A 451 18.49 12.38 18.12
C THR A 451 19.91 11.85 17.95
N PHE A 452 20.35 10.94 18.82
CA PHE A 452 21.64 10.28 18.71
C PHE A 452 21.58 9.16 17.68
N VAL A 453 22.19 9.39 16.52
CA VAL A 453 22.17 8.46 15.40
C VAL A 453 23.41 7.61 15.42
N VAL A 454 23.27 6.29 15.56
CA VAL A 454 24.37 5.33 15.62
C VAL A 454 24.35 4.45 14.38
N ARG A 455 25.36 4.58 13.51
CA ARG A 455 25.46 3.74 12.32
C ARG A 455 26.17 2.44 12.65
N GLY A 456 25.46 1.33 12.51
CA GLY A 456 26.00 0.00 12.76
C GLY A 456 24.90 -1.01 12.98
N HIS A 457 25.28 -2.24 13.21
CA HIS A 457 24.35 -3.32 13.50
C HIS A 457 24.12 -3.45 15.02
N THR A 458 22.86 -3.48 15.44
CA THR A 458 22.54 -3.81 16.84
C THR A 458 22.68 -5.31 17.07
N ALA A 459 23.57 -5.69 17.96
CA ALA A 459 23.84 -7.09 18.27
C ALA A 459 22.80 -7.71 19.18
N SER A 460 22.44 -7.01 20.26
CA SER A 460 21.50 -7.55 21.26
C SER A 460 20.88 -6.47 22.15
N VAL A 461 19.78 -6.85 22.78
CA VAL A 461 19.20 -6.16 23.94
C VAL A 461 19.28 -7.13 25.12
N ALA A 462 19.81 -6.69 26.22
CA ALA A 462 19.95 -7.49 27.46
C ALA A 462 19.40 -6.70 28.66
N MET A 463 18.92 -7.40 29.67
CA MET A 463 18.51 -6.78 30.93
C MET A 463 19.67 -6.85 31.96
N ASN A 464 19.95 -5.73 32.60
CA ASN A 464 20.88 -5.62 33.71
C ASN A 464 20.22 -4.76 34.79
N ASN A 465 19.87 -5.38 35.94
CA ASN A 465 19.23 -4.71 37.08
C ASN A 465 18.05 -3.89 36.69
N GLU A 466 17.01 -4.16 36.21
CA GLU A 466 15.81 -3.35 35.82
C GLU A 466 16.00 -2.39 34.65
N GLN A 467 17.21 -2.28 34.06
CA GLN A 467 17.49 -1.41 32.93
C GLN A 467 17.96 -2.23 31.74
N MET A 468 17.45 -1.92 30.55
CA MET A 468 17.88 -2.57 29.31
C MET A 468 19.19 -1.97 28.81
N ILE A 469 20.06 -2.83 28.28
CA ILE A 469 21.31 -2.45 27.61
C ILE A 469 21.21 -2.86 26.14
N VAL A 470 21.28 -1.88 25.27
CA VAL A 470 21.39 -2.08 23.82
C VAL A 470 22.86 -2.11 23.44
N ARG A 471 23.29 -3.21 22.83
CA ARG A 471 24.67 -3.42 22.37
C ARG A 471 24.72 -3.40 20.85
N GLY A 472 25.73 -2.71 20.30
CA GLY A 472 25.90 -2.61 18.86
C GLY A 472 27.28 -2.08 18.47
N GLU A 473 27.41 -1.84 17.19
CA GLU A 473 28.58 -1.21 16.58
C GLU A 473 28.32 0.26 16.30
N ASP A 474 29.32 1.09 16.43
CA ASP A 474 29.36 2.45 15.89
C ASP A 474 30.47 2.50 14.84
N ILE A 475 30.08 2.27 13.58
CA ILE A 475 31.00 2.14 12.44
C ILE A 475 31.77 3.45 12.18
N PHE A 476 31.18 4.62 12.47
CA PHE A 476 31.87 5.89 12.26
C PHE A 476 33.01 6.11 13.25
N ASN A 477 32.90 5.56 14.45
CA ASN A 477 33.88 5.72 15.52
C ASN A 477 34.70 4.46 15.77
N ASP A 478 34.54 3.42 14.93
CA ASP A 478 35.25 2.12 15.02
C ASP A 478 35.24 1.53 16.43
N ARG A 479 34.07 1.46 17.06
CA ARG A 479 33.95 0.98 18.44
C ARG A 479 32.67 0.20 18.68
N LEU A 480 32.70 -0.68 19.67
CA LEU A 480 31.48 -1.26 20.26
C LEU A 480 30.85 -0.27 21.24
N VAL A 481 29.54 -0.23 21.26
CA VAL A 481 28.77 0.68 22.10
C VAL A 481 27.75 -0.07 22.95
N GLU A 482 27.51 0.45 24.14
CA GLU A 482 26.45 0.01 25.03
C GLU A 482 25.66 1.21 25.53
N PHE A 483 24.36 1.19 25.35
CA PHE A 483 23.44 2.22 25.82
C PHE A 483 22.42 1.65 26.78
N LYS A 484 22.31 2.28 27.96
CA LYS A 484 21.26 1.97 28.93
C LYS A 484 20.01 2.70 28.55
N VAL A 485 18.89 1.98 28.40
CA VAL A 485 17.61 2.54 27.96
C VAL A 485 16.44 2.00 28.77
N ASP A 486 15.38 2.80 28.87
CA ASP A 486 14.15 2.44 29.58
C ASP A 486 13.14 1.78 28.63
N MET A 487 13.24 2.04 27.31
CA MET A 487 12.34 1.48 26.31
C MET A 487 13.12 1.18 25.01
N VAL A 488 12.72 0.12 24.33
CA VAL A 488 13.24 -0.29 23.01
C VAL A 488 12.08 -0.42 22.04
N VAL A 489 12.18 0.20 20.87
CA VAL A 489 11.23 0.05 19.75
C VAL A 489 11.92 -0.63 18.59
N LEU A 490 11.39 -1.75 18.18
CA LEU A 490 11.92 -2.58 17.11
C LEU A 490 11.24 -2.21 15.77
N ALA A 491 12.02 -1.70 14.83
CA ALA A 491 11.56 -1.50 13.45
C ALA A 491 11.61 -2.84 12.69
N VAL A 492 10.56 -3.62 12.90
CA VAL A 492 10.43 -5.00 12.42
C VAL A 492 10.22 -5.04 10.91
N GLY A 493 10.79 -6.07 10.28
CA GLY A 493 10.61 -6.34 8.85
C GLY A 493 9.15 -6.53 8.45
N LEU A 494 8.80 -6.07 7.25
CA LEU A 494 7.46 -6.23 6.69
C LEU A 494 7.42 -7.46 5.78
N ILE A 495 6.34 -8.22 5.89
CA ILE A 495 6.02 -9.36 5.03
C ILE A 495 4.67 -9.13 4.34
N PRO A 496 4.41 -9.77 3.20
CA PRO A 496 3.07 -9.74 2.59
C PRO A 496 2.01 -10.20 3.59
N ALA A 497 0.83 -9.59 3.53
CA ALA A 497 -0.29 -10.00 4.37
C ALA A 497 -0.67 -11.47 4.11
N PRO A 498 -1.12 -12.22 5.13
CA PRO A 498 -1.60 -13.60 4.97
C PRO A 498 -2.67 -13.69 3.88
N GLY A 499 -2.63 -14.77 3.09
CA GLY A 499 -3.52 -14.97 1.96
C GLY A 499 -3.13 -14.26 0.67
N THR A 500 -2.12 -13.37 0.66
CA THR A 500 -1.64 -12.74 -0.58
C THR A 500 -1.10 -13.78 -1.57
N GLU A 501 -0.39 -14.78 -1.09
CA GLU A 501 0.12 -15.88 -1.93
C GLU A 501 -1.00 -16.75 -2.48
N GLU A 502 -2.06 -17.01 -1.72
CA GLU A 502 -3.24 -17.77 -2.16
C GLU A 502 -3.99 -17.03 -3.28
N ILE A 503 -4.10 -15.71 -3.19
CA ILE A 503 -4.74 -14.87 -4.21
C ILE A 503 -3.90 -14.84 -5.50
N SER A 504 -2.58 -15.00 -5.42
CA SER A 504 -1.68 -14.95 -6.57
C SER A 504 -1.66 -16.23 -7.41
N ARG A 505 -2.21 -17.32 -6.90
CA ARG A 505 -2.35 -18.62 -7.56
C ARG A 505 -3.70 -18.78 -8.26
#